data_fea3a80262b20003c385a7fabc5fdd2a
#
_entry.id   fea3a80262b20003c385a7fabc5fdd2a
#
_cell.length_a   1.000
_cell.length_b   1.000
_cell.length_c   1.000
_cell.angle_alpha   90.00
_cell.angle_beta   90.00
_cell.angle_gamma   90.00
#
_symmetry.space_group_name_H-M   'P 1'
#
loop_
_entity.id
_entity.type
_entity.pdbx_description
1 polymer ?
#
loop_
_entity_poly.entity_id
_entity_poly.type
_entity_poly.pdbx_seq_one_letter_code
_entity_poly.pdbx_strand_id
1 'polypeptide(L)'
;MVDEIIASRGKLPSGTFENGKPAEEGGCGVTGFIANIPMSGKHIFEPSVQMHNRGNGKGGGIAAVGLDPESLGVTQQVLDTHYLLQVALLDPKAARQVEREFVSPHFEIHTSGLIPTAGDYRDIKGLDIRPPDVMRYFVRVKQKALDKFISDNNLQDLDPRRAEDEFVYQNSYRLNDKFYASLGEKQAFVLSHARNLMILKIVGYAELVAKYYLLDNFKAHGWIAHQRYPTKGRVWHPGGAHPFIGMDEALVHNGDFANYYSISEYLRQYNINPQFLTDTE
;
A
#
# COMPACT_ATOMS: atom_id res chain seq x y z
N MET A 1 23.84 9.34 41.99
CA MET A 1 23.69 9.28 40.52
C MET A 1 22.25 9.53 40.08
N VAL A 2 21.22 8.75 40.48
CA VAL A 2 19.82 9.01 40.08
C VAL A 2 19.31 10.34 40.62
N ASP A 3 19.58 10.63 41.91
CA ASP A 3 19.18 11.90 42.55
C ASP A 3 19.92 13.11 41.99
N GLU A 4 21.15 12.96 41.52
CA GLU A 4 21.90 14.01 40.83
C GLU A 4 21.33 14.30 39.44
N ILE A 5 20.86 13.28 38.75
CA ILE A 5 20.18 13.44 37.43
C ILE A 5 18.84 14.17 37.61
N ILE A 6 18.08 13.82 38.66
CA ILE A 6 16.82 14.49 38.98
C ILE A 6 17.07 15.94 39.40
N ALA A 7 18.08 16.19 40.23
CA ALA A 7 18.45 17.54 40.66
C ALA A 7 18.97 18.42 39.52
N SER A 8 19.62 17.83 38.51
CA SER A 8 20.09 18.54 37.31
C SER A 8 18.93 19.04 36.43
N ARG A 9 17.81 18.34 36.44
CA ARG A 9 16.60 18.76 35.68
C ARG A 9 15.95 20.04 36.24
N GLY A 10 16.06 20.27 37.57
CA GLY A 10 15.60 21.48 38.21
C GLY A 10 16.47 22.71 37.94
N LYS A 11 17.65 22.53 37.32
CA LYS A 11 18.59 23.62 36.95
C LYS A 11 18.48 24.04 35.48
N LEU A 12 17.54 23.42 34.71
CA LEU A 12 17.27 23.86 33.36
C LEU A 12 16.66 25.29 33.44
N PRO A 13 17.15 26.25 32.66
CA PRO A 13 16.58 27.58 32.66
C PRO A 13 15.09 27.48 32.33
N SER A 14 14.23 27.99 33.22
CA SER A 14 12.82 28.23 32.98
C SER A 14 12.68 29.40 31.99
N GLY A 15 13.19 29.23 30.77
CA GLY A 15 12.88 30.12 29.66
C GLY A 15 11.48 29.79 29.15
N THR A 16 10.61 30.77 29.08
CA THR A 16 9.50 30.71 28.13
C THR A 16 10.12 30.56 26.77
N PHE A 17 10.18 29.35 26.25
CA PHE A 17 10.40 29.16 24.83
C PHE A 17 9.24 29.90 24.18
N GLU A 18 9.52 31.05 23.55
CA GLU A 18 8.56 31.63 22.62
C GLU A 18 8.15 30.49 21.71
N ASN A 19 6.85 30.22 21.68
CA ASN A 19 6.28 29.20 20.82
C ASN A 19 6.75 29.51 19.39
N GLY A 20 7.86 28.92 19.01
CA GLY A 20 8.11 28.69 17.59
C GLY A 20 6.82 28.09 17.04
N LYS A 21 6.46 28.40 15.78
CA LYS A 21 5.27 27.90 15.10
C LYS A 21 4.77 26.62 15.76
N PRO A 22 3.47 26.55 16.14
CA PRO A 22 2.97 25.38 16.83
C PRO A 22 3.57 24.17 16.12
N ALA A 23 4.35 23.39 16.85
CA ALA A 23 4.96 22.21 16.29
C ALA A 23 3.76 21.46 15.70
N GLU A 24 3.68 21.37 14.38
CA GLU A 24 2.74 20.46 13.77
C GLU A 24 3.03 19.17 14.51
N GLU A 25 2.11 18.72 15.34
CA GLU A 25 2.26 17.44 16.06
C GLU A 25 2.29 16.35 15.00
N GLY A 26 3.43 16.29 14.33
CA GLY A 26 3.68 15.42 13.21
C GLY A 26 4.02 14.04 13.71
N GLY A 27 3.31 13.09 13.21
CA GLY A 27 3.57 11.67 13.38
C GLY A 27 2.62 10.91 12.50
N CYS A 28 2.98 9.68 12.12
CA CYS A 28 2.03 8.82 11.44
C CYS A 28 0.90 8.42 12.39
N GLY A 29 -0.30 8.27 11.86
CA GLY A 29 -1.44 7.66 12.54
C GLY A 29 -1.69 6.27 12.00
N VAL A 30 -1.79 5.28 12.88
CA VAL A 30 -2.12 3.90 12.53
C VAL A 30 -3.38 3.51 13.26
N THR A 31 -4.31 2.87 12.56
CA THR A 31 -5.49 2.24 13.16
C THR A 31 -5.80 0.93 12.45
N GLY A 32 -6.50 0.04 13.12
CA GLY A 32 -6.94 -1.20 12.51
C GLY A 32 -7.75 -2.05 13.48
N PHE A 33 -8.43 -3.02 12.93
CA PHE A 33 -9.16 -4.03 13.69
C PHE A 33 -9.28 -5.33 12.89
N ILE A 34 -9.59 -6.41 13.59
CA ILE A 34 -9.98 -7.69 13.02
C ILE A 34 -11.25 -8.18 13.71
N ALA A 35 -12.13 -8.83 12.96
CA ALA A 35 -13.38 -9.36 13.45
C ALA A 35 -13.61 -10.80 12.94
N ASN A 36 -14.37 -11.58 13.68
CA ASN A 36 -14.75 -12.93 13.28
C ASN A 36 -15.89 -12.98 12.25
N ILE A 37 -16.45 -11.83 11.91
CA ILE A 37 -17.41 -11.62 10.82
C ILE A 37 -16.91 -10.55 9.87
N PRO A 38 -17.27 -10.58 8.57
CA PRO A 38 -16.91 -9.52 7.65
C PRO A 38 -17.56 -8.19 8.05
N MET A 39 -16.73 -7.17 8.28
CA MET A 39 -17.14 -5.84 8.69
C MET A 39 -17.04 -4.87 7.51
N SER A 40 -18.03 -4.00 7.37
CA SER A 40 -18.02 -2.94 6.35
C SER A 40 -16.86 -1.95 6.57
N GLY A 41 -16.30 -1.44 5.48
CA GLY A 41 -15.26 -0.41 5.52
C GLY A 41 -15.67 0.90 6.18
N LYS A 42 -16.96 1.14 6.43
CA LYS A 42 -17.41 2.26 7.29
C LYS A 42 -16.80 2.22 8.69
N HIS A 43 -16.48 1.01 9.20
CA HIS A 43 -15.92 0.84 10.55
C HIS A 43 -14.43 1.21 10.63
N ILE A 44 -13.71 1.35 9.51
CA ILE A 44 -12.36 1.90 9.50
C ILE A 44 -12.36 3.42 9.30
N PHE A 45 -13.46 3.99 8.81
CA PHE A 45 -13.59 5.42 8.55
C PHE A 45 -13.45 6.26 9.84
N GLU A 46 -14.27 6.01 10.86
CA GLU A 46 -14.26 6.81 12.09
C GLU A 46 -12.91 6.73 12.84
N PRO A 47 -12.31 5.54 13.08
CA PRO A 47 -10.98 5.48 13.67
C PRO A 47 -9.93 6.24 12.84
N SER A 48 -10.04 6.24 11.50
CA SER A 48 -9.16 7.02 10.65
C SER A 48 -9.32 8.52 10.86
N VAL A 49 -10.57 9.01 11.00
CA VAL A 49 -10.86 10.41 11.35
C VAL A 49 -10.23 10.79 12.69
N GLN A 50 -10.28 9.90 13.70
CA GLN A 50 -9.63 10.15 15.00
C GLN A 50 -8.12 10.26 14.89
N MET A 51 -7.51 9.60 13.89
CA MET A 51 -6.07 9.68 13.61
C MET A 51 -5.70 10.86 12.69
N HIS A 52 -6.65 11.65 12.22
CA HIS A 52 -6.43 12.75 11.26
C HIS A 52 -5.30 13.70 11.68
N ASN A 53 -5.31 14.14 12.94
CA ASN A 53 -4.32 15.06 13.48
C ASN A 53 -2.90 14.48 13.61
N ARG A 54 -2.74 13.17 13.42
CA ARG A 54 -1.43 12.50 13.41
C ARG A 54 -0.78 12.57 12.04
N GLY A 55 -1.57 12.68 10.97
CA GLY A 55 -1.08 12.81 9.60
C GLY A 55 -1.08 14.27 9.13
N ASN A 56 -0.50 14.50 7.95
CA ASN A 56 -0.50 15.83 7.31
C ASN A 56 -1.16 15.82 5.92
N GLY A 57 -1.94 14.80 5.58
CA GLY A 57 -2.62 14.68 4.30
C GLY A 57 -1.72 14.41 3.08
N LYS A 58 -0.45 14.08 3.29
CA LYS A 58 0.50 13.81 2.19
C LYS A 58 0.52 12.34 1.75
N GLY A 59 -0.30 11.51 2.35
CA GLY A 59 -0.52 10.14 1.97
C GLY A 59 -1.38 9.42 3.00
N GLY A 60 -2.33 8.70 2.51
CA GLY A 60 -3.19 7.81 3.29
C GLY A 60 -3.48 6.53 2.54
N GLY A 61 -3.73 5.49 3.27
CA GLY A 61 -4.08 4.22 2.67
C GLY A 61 -4.77 3.28 3.63
N ILE A 62 -5.43 2.31 3.04
CA ILE A 62 -6.19 1.27 3.72
C ILE A 62 -5.81 -0.07 3.10
N ALA A 63 -5.61 -1.09 3.95
CA ALA A 63 -5.62 -2.48 3.51
C ALA A 63 -6.76 -3.24 4.17
N ALA A 64 -7.28 -4.22 3.45
CA ALA A 64 -8.29 -5.14 3.93
C ALA A 64 -7.90 -6.59 3.63
N VAL A 65 -8.14 -7.49 4.57
CA VAL A 65 -7.82 -8.92 4.48
C VAL A 65 -9.01 -9.77 4.91
N GLY A 66 -9.11 -10.97 4.39
CA GLY A 66 -10.30 -11.79 4.58
C GLY A 66 -11.51 -11.13 3.92
N LEU A 67 -11.39 -10.90 2.62
CA LEU A 67 -12.34 -10.16 1.82
C LEU A 67 -13.65 -10.94 1.65
N ASP A 68 -14.75 -10.25 1.64
CA ASP A 68 -16.05 -10.83 1.34
C ASP A 68 -16.20 -11.02 -0.19
N PRO A 69 -16.40 -12.26 -0.67
CA PRO A 69 -16.49 -12.54 -2.10
C PRO A 69 -17.68 -11.85 -2.77
N GLU A 70 -18.79 -11.68 -2.06
CA GLU A 70 -19.98 -11.00 -2.58
C GLU A 70 -19.68 -9.52 -2.89
N SER A 71 -18.95 -8.85 -1.99
CA SER A 71 -18.50 -7.47 -2.19
C SER A 71 -17.59 -7.29 -3.42
N LEU A 72 -16.97 -8.38 -3.89
CA LEU A 72 -16.07 -8.39 -5.03
C LEU A 72 -16.72 -8.94 -6.31
N GLY A 73 -17.93 -9.52 -6.20
CA GLY A 73 -18.61 -10.15 -7.32
C GLY A 73 -17.95 -11.45 -7.80
N VAL A 74 -17.29 -12.18 -6.89
CA VAL A 74 -16.61 -13.45 -7.16
C VAL A 74 -17.04 -14.53 -6.18
N THR A 75 -16.61 -15.77 -6.38
CA THR A 75 -16.84 -16.86 -5.42
C THR A 75 -15.70 -16.96 -4.40
N GLN A 76 -15.96 -17.60 -3.27
CA GLN A 76 -14.92 -17.90 -2.28
C GLN A 76 -13.75 -18.69 -2.91
N GLN A 77 -14.04 -19.64 -3.78
CA GLN A 77 -13.02 -20.38 -4.50
C GLN A 77 -12.08 -19.48 -5.31
N VAL A 78 -12.61 -18.42 -5.93
CA VAL A 78 -11.77 -17.45 -6.66
C VAL A 78 -10.85 -16.70 -5.71
N LEU A 79 -11.36 -16.24 -4.56
CA LEU A 79 -10.53 -15.58 -3.55
C LEU A 79 -9.41 -16.48 -3.02
N ASP A 80 -9.67 -17.78 -2.86
CA ASP A 80 -8.72 -18.73 -2.28
C ASP A 80 -7.65 -19.17 -3.27
N THR A 81 -7.95 -19.11 -4.58
CA THR A 81 -7.08 -19.71 -5.61
C THR A 81 -6.49 -18.72 -6.61
N HIS A 82 -6.98 -17.47 -6.66
CA HIS A 82 -6.51 -16.46 -7.60
C HIS A 82 -5.76 -15.35 -6.87
N TYR A 83 -4.78 -14.78 -7.54
CA TYR A 83 -4.19 -13.53 -7.09
C TYR A 83 -5.14 -12.37 -7.37
N LEU A 84 -5.27 -11.48 -6.41
CA LEU A 84 -5.92 -10.19 -6.58
C LEU A 84 -4.84 -9.18 -6.98
N LEU A 85 -4.60 -9.06 -8.27
CA LEU A 85 -3.69 -8.07 -8.81
C LEU A 85 -4.42 -6.73 -8.95
N GLN A 86 -3.96 -5.73 -8.20
CA GLN A 86 -4.47 -4.36 -8.28
C GLN A 86 -3.35 -3.44 -8.79
N VAL A 87 -3.65 -2.72 -9.87
CA VAL A 87 -2.74 -1.74 -10.47
C VAL A 87 -3.33 -0.35 -10.36
N ALA A 88 -2.65 0.53 -9.67
CA ALA A 88 -2.95 1.95 -9.64
C ALA A 88 -2.50 2.59 -10.95
N LEU A 89 -3.40 3.27 -11.62
CA LEU A 89 -3.16 4.00 -12.85
C LEU A 89 -3.14 5.51 -12.52
N LEU A 90 -1.96 6.10 -12.45
CA LEU A 90 -1.77 7.54 -12.31
C LEU A 90 -2.00 8.24 -13.66
N ASP A 91 -1.60 7.58 -14.74
CA ASP A 91 -2.03 7.90 -16.10
C ASP A 91 -2.94 6.76 -16.63
N PRO A 92 -4.24 7.00 -16.83
CA PRO A 92 -5.16 5.99 -17.37
C PRO A 92 -4.74 5.42 -18.72
N LYS A 93 -3.94 6.14 -19.50
CA LYS A 93 -3.45 5.67 -20.80
C LYS A 93 -2.49 4.49 -20.68
N ALA A 94 -1.84 4.32 -19.53
CA ALA A 94 -0.94 3.21 -19.26
C ALA A 94 -1.68 1.85 -19.19
N ALA A 95 -2.99 1.84 -18.93
CA ALA A 95 -3.76 0.60 -18.69
C ALA A 95 -3.56 -0.45 -19.79
N ARG A 96 -3.68 -0.05 -21.06
CA ARG A 96 -3.53 -0.98 -22.19
C ARG A 96 -2.13 -1.58 -22.31
N GLN A 97 -1.12 -0.77 -21.99
CA GLN A 97 0.27 -1.21 -22.05
C GLN A 97 0.59 -2.14 -20.88
N VAL A 98 0.13 -1.80 -19.67
CA VAL A 98 0.24 -2.67 -18.49
C VAL A 98 -0.39 -4.04 -18.79
N GLU A 99 -1.62 -4.08 -19.27
CA GLU A 99 -2.30 -5.33 -19.57
C GLU A 99 -1.58 -6.15 -20.65
N ARG A 100 -1.18 -5.52 -21.75
CA ARG A 100 -0.49 -6.19 -22.85
C ARG A 100 0.86 -6.78 -22.45
N GLU A 101 1.61 -6.14 -21.56
CA GLU A 101 3.00 -6.50 -21.28
C GLU A 101 3.17 -7.27 -19.98
N PHE A 102 2.32 -7.04 -18.98
CA PHE A 102 2.49 -7.60 -17.63
C PHE A 102 1.33 -8.47 -17.15
N VAL A 103 0.17 -8.42 -17.79
CA VAL A 103 -0.99 -9.23 -17.39
C VAL A 103 -1.26 -10.33 -18.40
N SER A 104 -1.66 -9.96 -19.61
CA SER A 104 -2.10 -10.93 -20.62
C SER A 104 -1.06 -11.99 -21.03
N PRO A 105 0.25 -11.71 -21.09
CA PRO A 105 1.24 -12.75 -21.40
C PRO A 105 1.42 -13.78 -20.29
N HIS A 106 1.22 -13.40 -19.04
CA HIS A 106 1.62 -14.15 -17.87
C HIS A 106 0.47 -14.82 -17.12
N PHE A 107 -0.73 -14.23 -17.22
CA PHE A 107 -1.87 -14.64 -16.41
C PHE A 107 -3.08 -15.06 -17.25
N GLU A 108 -3.84 -16.01 -16.69
CA GLU A 108 -5.22 -16.28 -17.07
C GLU A 108 -6.12 -15.38 -16.25
N ILE A 109 -6.90 -14.51 -16.91
CA ILE A 109 -7.78 -13.55 -16.27
C ILE A 109 -9.14 -14.20 -16.05
N HIS A 110 -9.54 -14.38 -14.78
CA HIS A 110 -10.87 -14.82 -14.43
C HIS A 110 -11.88 -13.69 -14.59
N THR A 111 -11.58 -12.53 -13.98
CA THR A 111 -12.37 -11.31 -14.15
C THR A 111 -11.49 -10.09 -13.93
N SER A 112 -11.86 -8.98 -14.53
CA SER A 112 -11.15 -7.70 -14.37
C SER A 112 -12.11 -6.52 -14.50
N GLY A 113 -11.71 -5.38 -13.92
CA GLY A 113 -12.46 -4.14 -14.02
C GLY A 113 -11.88 -3.03 -13.16
N LEU A 114 -12.28 -1.82 -13.44
CA LEU A 114 -11.97 -0.67 -12.59
C LEU A 114 -12.74 -0.78 -11.26
N ILE A 115 -12.09 -0.44 -10.17
CA ILE A 115 -12.74 -0.32 -8.87
C ILE A 115 -13.70 0.88 -8.92
N PRO A 116 -14.95 0.73 -8.43
CA PRO A 116 -15.90 1.84 -8.35
C PRO A 116 -15.39 2.99 -7.48
N THR A 117 -15.67 4.21 -7.87
CA THR A 117 -15.30 5.43 -7.16
C THR A 117 -16.48 6.37 -6.99
N ALA A 118 -16.37 7.32 -6.06
CA ALA A 118 -17.38 8.34 -5.78
C ALA A 118 -17.25 9.48 -6.80
N GLY A 119 -17.67 9.29 -8.03
CA GLY A 119 -17.80 10.36 -9.03
C GLY A 119 -16.60 11.32 -9.13
N ASP A 120 -16.86 12.64 -9.11
CA ASP A 120 -15.78 13.63 -9.12
C ASP A 120 -15.12 13.74 -7.72
N TYR A 121 -13.81 13.52 -7.65
CA TYR A 121 -13.06 13.60 -6.40
C TYR A 121 -13.11 15.00 -5.76
N ARG A 122 -13.37 16.05 -6.55
CA ARG A 122 -13.48 17.43 -6.05
C ARG A 122 -14.71 17.65 -5.17
N ASP A 123 -15.71 16.78 -5.27
CA ASP A 123 -16.90 16.83 -4.40
C ASP A 123 -16.58 16.28 -2.99
N ILE A 124 -15.42 15.64 -2.82
CA ILE A 124 -14.99 15.14 -1.53
C ILE A 124 -14.10 16.19 -0.84
N LYS A 125 -14.67 16.85 0.17
CA LYS A 125 -13.96 17.89 0.93
C LYS A 125 -12.63 17.35 1.50
N GLY A 126 -11.54 18.05 1.21
CA GLY A 126 -10.19 17.71 1.68
C GLY A 126 -9.43 16.73 0.76
N LEU A 127 -10.00 16.37 -0.39
CA LEU A 127 -9.33 15.56 -1.40
C LEU A 127 -8.88 16.46 -2.57
N ASP A 128 -7.68 17.02 -2.42
CA ASP A 128 -7.16 18.05 -3.34
C ASP A 128 -6.48 17.45 -4.59
N ILE A 129 -6.03 16.20 -4.50
CA ILE A 129 -5.31 15.51 -5.57
C ILE A 129 -6.15 14.33 -6.05
N ARG A 130 -6.33 14.22 -7.36
CA ARG A 130 -7.08 13.10 -7.95
C ARG A 130 -6.44 11.76 -7.56
N PRO A 131 -7.17 10.85 -6.91
CA PRO A 131 -6.69 9.50 -6.65
C PRO A 131 -6.48 8.72 -7.94
N PRO A 132 -5.61 7.69 -7.93
CA PRO A 132 -5.42 6.83 -9.10
C PRO A 132 -6.70 6.07 -9.43
N ASP A 133 -6.92 5.82 -10.70
CA ASP A 133 -7.84 4.77 -11.11
C ASP A 133 -7.19 3.42 -10.75
N VAL A 134 -7.98 2.48 -10.22
CA VAL A 134 -7.45 1.17 -9.84
C VAL A 134 -8.06 0.09 -10.72
N MET A 135 -7.21 -0.53 -11.53
CA MET A 135 -7.58 -1.73 -12.28
C MET A 135 -7.38 -2.96 -11.40
N ARG A 136 -8.43 -3.76 -11.25
CA ARG A 136 -8.44 -4.99 -10.47
C ARG A 136 -8.56 -6.19 -11.39
N TYR A 137 -7.71 -7.20 -11.15
CA TYR A 137 -7.73 -8.47 -11.86
C TYR A 137 -7.75 -9.62 -10.86
N PHE A 138 -8.61 -10.61 -11.07
CA PHE A 138 -8.49 -11.92 -10.45
C PHE A 138 -7.81 -12.85 -11.45
N VAL A 139 -6.61 -13.31 -11.11
CA VAL A 139 -5.73 -14.00 -12.07
C VAL A 139 -5.11 -15.26 -11.50
N ARG A 140 -4.78 -16.20 -12.40
CA ARG A 140 -3.89 -17.35 -12.14
C ARG A 140 -2.69 -17.26 -13.07
N VAL A 141 -1.54 -17.72 -12.62
CA VAL A 141 -0.36 -17.77 -13.48
C VAL A 141 -0.57 -18.82 -14.56
N LYS A 142 -0.26 -18.48 -15.81
CA LYS A 142 -0.29 -19.45 -16.91
C LYS A 142 0.80 -20.49 -16.71
N GLN A 143 0.43 -21.78 -16.77
CA GLN A 143 1.37 -22.87 -16.53
C GLN A 143 2.64 -22.76 -17.38
N LYS A 144 2.49 -22.47 -18.68
CA LYS A 144 3.64 -22.28 -19.57
C LYS A 144 4.58 -21.15 -19.14
N ALA A 145 4.05 -20.07 -18.57
CA ALA A 145 4.86 -18.95 -18.08
C ALA A 145 5.60 -19.35 -16.79
N LEU A 146 4.94 -20.08 -15.90
CA LEU A 146 5.51 -20.58 -14.66
C LEU A 146 6.61 -21.62 -14.95
N ASP A 147 6.36 -22.58 -15.82
CA ASP A 147 7.35 -23.61 -16.18
C ASP A 147 8.62 -23.01 -16.76
N LYS A 148 8.45 -22.00 -17.64
CA LYS A 148 9.57 -21.26 -18.19
C LYS A 148 10.35 -20.52 -17.10
N PHE A 149 9.67 -19.85 -16.18
CA PHE A 149 10.28 -19.11 -15.09
C PHE A 149 11.07 -20.04 -14.14
N ILE A 150 10.48 -21.17 -13.77
CA ILE A 150 11.15 -22.20 -12.94
C ILE A 150 12.39 -22.70 -13.63
N SER A 151 12.33 -23.01 -14.93
CA SER A 151 13.48 -23.47 -15.71
C SER A 151 14.58 -22.44 -15.82
N ASP A 152 14.21 -21.20 -16.17
CA ASP A 152 15.18 -20.11 -16.40
C ASP A 152 15.93 -19.71 -15.11
N ASN A 153 15.32 -19.94 -13.94
CA ASN A 153 15.85 -19.53 -12.63
C ASN A 153 16.32 -20.70 -11.76
N ASN A 154 16.31 -21.93 -12.27
CA ASN A 154 16.72 -23.15 -11.55
C ASN A 154 15.94 -23.35 -10.23
N LEU A 155 14.60 -23.18 -10.27
CA LEU A 155 13.73 -23.24 -9.10
C LEU A 155 12.97 -24.58 -8.98
N GLN A 156 13.47 -25.67 -9.60
CA GLN A 156 12.79 -26.99 -9.63
C GLN A 156 12.59 -27.61 -8.25
N ASP A 157 13.49 -27.29 -7.30
CA ASP A 157 13.45 -27.78 -5.94
C ASP A 157 12.60 -26.91 -4.99
N LEU A 158 12.07 -25.77 -5.48
CA LEU A 158 11.23 -24.89 -4.70
C LEU A 158 9.79 -25.43 -4.66
N ASP A 159 9.13 -25.22 -3.52
CA ASP A 159 7.69 -25.49 -3.41
C ASP A 159 6.92 -24.80 -4.54
N PRO A 160 6.02 -25.49 -5.26
CA PRO A 160 5.33 -24.93 -6.43
C PRO A 160 4.59 -23.63 -6.14
N ARG A 161 3.96 -23.49 -4.95
CA ARG A 161 3.27 -22.28 -4.55
C ARG A 161 4.24 -21.12 -4.35
N ARG A 162 5.39 -21.39 -3.74
CA ARG A 162 6.45 -20.37 -3.56
C ARG A 162 7.05 -19.95 -4.90
N ALA A 163 7.22 -20.88 -5.84
CA ALA A 163 7.68 -20.55 -7.18
C ALA A 163 6.67 -19.66 -7.93
N GLU A 164 5.38 -19.93 -7.77
CA GLU A 164 4.31 -19.10 -8.34
C GLU A 164 4.26 -17.72 -7.68
N ASP A 165 4.34 -17.64 -6.35
CA ASP A 165 4.38 -16.39 -5.59
C ASP A 165 5.59 -15.52 -6.00
N GLU A 166 6.77 -16.12 -6.16
CA GLU A 166 7.97 -15.44 -6.63
C GLU A 166 7.81 -14.91 -8.07
N PHE A 167 7.20 -15.70 -8.96
CA PHE A 167 6.87 -15.24 -10.31
C PHE A 167 5.99 -13.99 -10.29
N VAL A 168 4.92 -14.01 -9.49
CA VAL A 168 3.98 -12.90 -9.35
C VAL A 168 4.67 -11.66 -8.77
N TYR A 169 5.50 -11.85 -7.75
CA TYR A 169 6.28 -10.78 -7.13
C TYR A 169 7.23 -10.13 -8.15
N GLN A 170 8.03 -10.93 -8.85
CA GLN A 170 8.98 -10.38 -9.84
C GLN A 170 8.28 -9.70 -11.01
N ASN A 171 7.13 -10.23 -11.46
CA ASN A 171 6.34 -9.58 -12.51
C ASN A 171 5.84 -8.19 -12.04
N SER A 172 5.37 -8.10 -10.80
CA SER A 172 4.93 -6.83 -10.19
C SER A 172 6.10 -5.85 -10.02
N TYR A 173 7.25 -6.33 -9.59
CA TYR A 173 8.47 -5.52 -9.49
C TYR A 173 8.87 -4.92 -10.85
N ARG A 174 8.89 -5.75 -11.92
CA ARG A 174 9.21 -5.29 -13.28
C ARG A 174 8.18 -4.32 -13.84
N LEU A 175 6.89 -4.49 -13.48
CA LEU A 175 5.85 -3.54 -13.83
C LEU A 175 6.13 -2.19 -13.19
N ASN A 176 6.42 -2.18 -11.89
CA ASN A 176 6.76 -0.96 -11.18
C ASN A 176 8.00 -0.31 -11.77
N ASP A 177 9.07 -1.07 -11.99
CA ASP A 177 10.32 -0.57 -12.57
C ASP A 177 10.11 0.13 -13.91
N LYS A 178 9.20 -0.39 -14.73
CA LYS A 178 8.89 0.18 -16.03
C LYS A 178 8.01 1.43 -15.98
N PHE A 179 6.99 1.43 -15.13
CA PHE A 179 5.93 2.46 -15.16
C PHE A 179 6.03 3.47 -14.02
N TYR A 180 6.99 3.29 -13.12
CA TYR A 180 7.09 4.12 -11.94
C TYR A 180 8.54 4.52 -11.64
N ALA A 181 8.80 5.82 -11.63
CA ALA A 181 10.06 6.38 -11.17
C ALA A 181 9.77 7.38 -10.04
N SER A 182 10.19 7.09 -8.83
CA SER A 182 9.91 7.93 -7.65
C SER A 182 10.31 9.40 -7.82
N LEU A 183 11.41 9.67 -8.50
CA LEU A 183 11.89 11.02 -8.82
C LEU A 183 11.62 11.44 -10.28
N GLY A 184 10.92 10.60 -11.05
CA GLY A 184 10.63 10.82 -12.46
C GLY A 184 9.15 10.66 -12.78
N GLU A 185 8.89 10.09 -13.95
CA GLU A 185 7.54 9.82 -14.44
C GLU A 185 6.88 8.70 -13.65
N LYS A 186 5.60 8.86 -13.35
CA LYS A 186 4.79 7.93 -12.60
C LYS A 186 3.49 7.68 -13.34
N GLN A 187 3.40 6.55 -14.03
CA GLN A 187 2.24 6.18 -14.84
C GLN A 187 1.36 5.15 -14.15
N ALA A 188 1.96 4.11 -13.59
CA ALA A 188 1.26 3.04 -12.90
C ALA A 188 2.16 2.34 -11.88
N PHE A 189 1.56 1.68 -10.90
CA PHE A 189 2.26 0.79 -9.96
C PHE A 189 1.30 -0.24 -9.36
N VAL A 190 1.86 -1.35 -8.86
CA VAL A 190 1.09 -2.41 -8.21
C VAL A 190 0.74 -2.01 -6.79
N LEU A 191 -0.54 -2.09 -6.43
CA LEU A 191 -1.06 -1.87 -5.09
C LEU A 191 -1.10 -3.17 -4.29
N SER A 192 -1.57 -4.25 -4.92
CA SER A 192 -1.68 -5.59 -4.35
C SER A 192 -1.41 -6.63 -5.43
N HIS A 193 -0.81 -7.73 -5.02
CA HIS A 193 -0.62 -8.93 -5.84
C HIS A 193 -0.80 -10.21 -5.00
N ALA A 194 -1.44 -10.08 -3.85
CA ALA A 194 -1.70 -11.16 -2.91
C ALA A 194 -2.99 -11.92 -3.23
N ARG A 195 -3.24 -13.00 -2.50
CA ARG A 195 -4.56 -13.63 -2.43
C ARG A 195 -5.34 -13.05 -1.26
N ASN A 196 -6.64 -12.80 -1.43
CA ASN A 196 -7.56 -12.40 -0.36
C ASN A 196 -7.10 -11.18 0.48
N LEU A 197 -6.35 -10.26 -0.13
CA LEU A 197 -5.89 -9.01 0.45
C LEU A 197 -5.91 -7.91 -0.60
N MET A 198 -6.44 -6.74 -0.22
CA MET A 198 -6.42 -5.57 -1.09
C MET A 198 -5.82 -4.35 -0.39
N ILE A 199 -5.26 -3.45 -1.20
CA ILE A 199 -4.71 -2.17 -0.74
C ILE A 199 -5.22 -1.05 -1.63
N LEU A 200 -5.58 0.08 -1.00
CA LEU A 200 -5.94 1.33 -1.67
C LEU A 200 -5.18 2.49 -1.04
N LYS A 201 -4.59 3.34 -1.86
CA LYS A 201 -3.74 4.46 -1.44
C LYS A 201 -4.06 5.73 -2.22
N ILE A 202 -3.95 6.88 -1.54
CA ILE A 202 -4.13 8.20 -2.15
C ILE A 202 -3.09 9.19 -1.63
N VAL A 203 -2.95 10.33 -2.27
CA VAL A 203 -2.45 11.54 -1.63
C VAL A 203 -3.62 12.20 -0.93
N GLY A 204 -3.65 12.12 0.39
CA GLY A 204 -4.79 12.52 1.22
C GLY A 204 -4.79 11.74 2.53
N TYR A 205 -5.87 11.85 3.25
CA TYR A 205 -6.09 11.13 4.51
C TYR A 205 -6.75 9.76 4.27
N ALA A 206 -6.55 8.79 5.17
CA ALA A 206 -7.08 7.44 5.01
C ALA A 206 -8.61 7.39 4.99
N GLU A 207 -9.30 8.24 5.75
CA GLU A 207 -10.76 8.34 5.69
C GLU A 207 -11.29 8.77 4.30
N LEU A 208 -10.47 9.52 3.55
CA LEU A 208 -10.81 9.90 2.18
C LEU A 208 -10.64 8.73 1.19
N VAL A 209 -9.75 7.75 1.50
CA VAL A 209 -9.68 6.47 0.77
C VAL A 209 -11.00 5.74 0.86
N ALA A 210 -11.54 5.60 2.09
CA ALA A 210 -12.81 4.92 2.31
C ALA A 210 -13.97 5.58 1.57
N LYS A 211 -14.02 6.93 1.58
CA LYS A 211 -15.04 7.68 0.85
C LYS A 211 -14.92 7.56 -0.66
N TYR A 212 -13.72 7.77 -1.19
CA TYR A 212 -13.51 7.83 -2.63
C TYR A 212 -13.73 6.46 -3.30
N TYR A 213 -13.24 5.38 -2.70
CA TYR A 213 -13.40 4.02 -3.24
C TYR A 213 -14.64 3.29 -2.68
N LEU A 214 -15.60 4.02 -2.12
CA LEU A 214 -16.91 3.51 -1.69
C LEU A 214 -16.83 2.28 -0.77
N LEU A 215 -15.89 2.29 0.17
CA LEU A 215 -15.64 1.14 1.04
C LEU A 215 -16.76 0.87 2.05
N ASP A 216 -17.73 1.77 2.20
CA ASP A 216 -18.91 1.55 3.04
C ASP A 216 -19.71 0.30 2.62
N ASN A 217 -19.69 -0.03 1.33
CA ASN A 217 -20.35 -1.20 0.77
C ASN A 217 -19.44 -2.42 0.64
N PHE A 218 -18.20 -2.29 1.05
CA PHE A 218 -17.21 -3.36 0.97
C PHE A 218 -17.00 -4.00 2.34
N LYS A 219 -16.91 -5.33 2.40
CA LYS A 219 -16.74 -6.06 3.65
C LYS A 219 -15.47 -6.87 3.69
N ALA A 220 -14.83 -6.93 4.85
CA ALA A 220 -13.65 -7.75 5.12
C ALA A 220 -13.54 -8.07 6.61
N HIS A 221 -12.78 -9.11 6.97
CA HIS A 221 -12.54 -9.50 8.36
C HIS A 221 -11.53 -8.59 9.06
N GLY A 222 -10.48 -8.16 8.37
CA GLY A 222 -9.43 -7.32 8.93
C GLY A 222 -9.24 -6.05 8.11
N TRP A 223 -9.01 -4.96 8.82
CA TRP A 223 -8.78 -3.64 8.25
C TRP A 223 -7.62 -2.96 8.95
N ILE A 224 -6.72 -2.36 8.19
CA ILE A 224 -5.70 -1.44 8.70
C ILE A 224 -5.68 -0.17 7.86
N ALA A 225 -5.45 0.96 8.52
CA ALA A 225 -5.36 2.26 7.88
C ALA A 225 -4.18 3.06 8.41
N HIS A 226 -3.65 3.92 7.56
CA HIS A 226 -2.48 4.73 7.86
C HIS A 226 -2.67 6.16 7.40
N GLN A 227 -2.37 7.10 8.32
CA GLN A 227 -2.23 8.53 8.05
C GLN A 227 -0.74 8.85 8.01
N ARG A 228 -0.25 9.27 6.85
CA ARG A 228 1.17 9.54 6.67
C ARG A 228 1.58 10.91 7.22
N TYR A 229 2.70 10.91 7.91
CA TYR A 229 3.56 12.06 8.09
C TYR A 229 4.93 11.72 7.47
N PRO A 230 5.31 12.31 6.33
CA PRO A 230 6.55 11.95 5.67
C PRO A 230 7.75 12.45 6.48
N THR A 231 8.54 11.52 6.96
CA THR A 231 9.77 11.77 7.72
C THR A 231 10.99 11.71 6.82
N LYS A 232 11.01 10.77 5.87
CA LYS A 232 12.05 10.63 4.84
C LYS A 232 11.42 10.54 3.45
N GLY A 233 12.10 11.11 2.47
CA GLY A 233 11.63 11.16 1.09
C GLY A 233 10.73 12.38 0.82
N ARG A 234 10.84 12.94 -0.38
CA ARG A 234 10.04 14.09 -0.83
C ARG A 234 8.83 13.65 -1.67
N VAL A 235 8.43 12.41 -1.53
CA VAL A 235 7.56 11.80 -2.51
C VAL A 235 6.12 11.88 -2.06
N TRP A 236 5.40 12.81 -2.63
CA TRP A 236 3.98 13.04 -2.40
C TRP A 236 3.17 12.40 -3.52
N HIS A 237 3.08 11.09 -3.48
CA HIS A 237 2.29 10.30 -4.42
C HIS A 237 1.79 9.02 -3.73
N PRO A 238 0.75 8.38 -4.28
CA PRO A 238 0.13 7.22 -3.62
C PRO A 238 1.09 6.04 -3.40
N GLY A 239 2.03 5.80 -4.31
CA GLY A 239 3.01 4.71 -4.19
C GLY A 239 3.82 4.77 -2.89
N GLY A 240 4.19 5.97 -2.45
CA GLY A 240 4.93 6.18 -1.20
C GLY A 240 4.06 6.18 0.06
N ALA A 241 2.75 6.03 -0.03
CA ALA A 241 1.87 5.91 1.12
C ALA A 241 1.78 4.47 1.62
N HIS A 242 1.56 4.28 2.93
CA HIS A 242 1.22 2.98 3.48
C HIS A 242 -0.25 2.61 3.21
N PRO A 243 -0.63 1.33 3.31
CA PRO A 243 0.18 0.14 3.59
C PRO A 243 1.09 -0.26 2.42
N PHE A 244 2.23 -0.92 2.74
CA PHE A 244 3.04 -1.65 1.78
C PHE A 244 2.66 -3.13 1.79
N ILE A 245 2.85 -3.79 0.65
CA ILE A 245 2.48 -5.19 0.47
C ILE A 245 3.71 -6.10 0.38
N GLY A 246 3.68 -7.22 1.12
CA GLY A 246 4.36 -8.46 0.77
C GLY A 246 3.43 -9.36 -0.05
N MET A 247 3.71 -10.66 -0.17
CA MET A 247 2.83 -11.57 -0.91
C MET A 247 1.49 -11.80 -0.19
N ASP A 248 1.53 -12.20 1.07
CA ASP A 248 0.34 -12.48 1.88
C ASP A 248 0.24 -11.52 3.09
N GLU A 249 0.99 -10.42 3.08
CA GLU A 249 1.13 -9.50 4.20
C GLU A 249 0.95 -8.05 3.75
N ALA A 250 0.44 -7.23 4.66
CA ALA A 250 0.43 -5.78 4.49
C ALA A 250 0.99 -5.10 5.73
N LEU A 251 1.88 -4.13 5.53
CA LEU A 251 2.58 -3.43 6.59
C LEU A 251 2.16 -1.96 6.64
N VAL A 252 1.86 -1.49 7.85
CA VAL A 252 1.79 -0.07 8.21
C VAL A 252 2.84 0.21 9.28
N HIS A 253 3.52 1.35 9.17
CA HIS A 253 4.60 1.72 10.07
C HIS A 253 4.40 3.14 10.61
N ASN A 254 4.51 3.28 11.92
CA ASN A 254 4.50 4.57 12.61
C ASN A 254 5.85 4.77 13.29
N GLY A 255 6.77 5.41 12.61
CA GLY A 255 8.13 5.66 13.06
C GLY A 255 9.10 5.90 11.91
N ASP A 256 10.38 5.94 12.23
CA ASP A 256 11.52 6.05 11.32
C ASP A 256 12.48 4.89 11.51
N PHE A 257 12.97 4.32 10.44
CA PHE A 257 14.11 3.40 10.49
C PHE A 257 15.40 4.20 10.71
N ALA A 258 15.97 4.08 11.92
CA ALA A 258 17.19 4.80 12.29
C ALA A 258 18.39 4.47 11.37
N ASN A 259 18.46 3.23 10.91
CA ASN A 259 19.55 2.72 10.07
C ASN A 259 19.19 2.64 8.58
N TYR A 260 18.28 3.48 8.09
CA TYR A 260 17.76 3.42 6.71
C TYR A 260 18.86 3.28 5.66
N TYR A 261 19.90 4.12 5.71
CA TYR A 261 20.99 4.06 4.73
C TYR A 261 21.79 2.76 4.80
N SER A 262 22.09 2.27 6.01
CA SER A 262 22.83 1.02 6.16
C SER A 262 22.04 -0.18 5.66
N ILE A 263 20.73 -0.20 5.92
CA ILE A 263 19.83 -1.25 5.42
C ILE A 263 19.72 -1.17 3.90
N SER A 264 19.55 0.03 3.34
CA SER A 264 19.49 0.23 1.89
C SER A 264 20.75 -0.23 1.17
N GLU A 265 21.94 0.09 1.72
CA GLU A 265 23.21 -0.39 1.15
C GLU A 265 23.37 -1.92 1.30
N TYR A 266 22.92 -2.50 2.41
CA TYR A 266 22.90 -3.95 2.58
C TYR A 266 22.00 -4.64 1.56
N LEU A 267 20.75 -4.16 1.37
CA LEU A 267 19.83 -4.70 0.37
C LEU A 267 20.37 -4.57 -1.05
N ARG A 268 21.04 -3.46 -1.35
CA ARG A 268 21.65 -3.23 -2.67
C ARG A 268 22.74 -4.25 -3.00
N GLN A 269 23.49 -4.76 -2.00
CA GLN A 269 24.46 -5.83 -2.21
C GLN A 269 23.81 -7.14 -2.68
N TYR A 270 22.52 -7.33 -2.39
CA TYR A 270 21.70 -8.45 -2.86
C TYR A 270 20.87 -8.12 -4.10
N ASN A 271 21.13 -6.99 -4.77
CA ASN A 271 20.35 -6.47 -5.90
C ASN A 271 18.88 -6.18 -5.57
N ILE A 272 18.56 -5.96 -4.30
CA ILE A 272 17.24 -5.52 -3.85
C ILE A 272 17.24 -3.99 -3.84
N ASN A 273 16.47 -3.39 -4.75
CA ASN A 273 16.40 -1.94 -4.92
C ASN A 273 14.97 -1.46 -4.64
N PRO A 274 14.75 -0.75 -3.54
CA PRO A 274 13.47 -0.13 -3.24
C PRO A 274 13.03 0.83 -4.35
N GLN A 275 11.74 0.81 -4.70
CA GLN A 275 11.20 1.56 -5.84
C GLN A 275 10.48 2.84 -5.42
N PHE A 276 9.95 2.88 -4.18
CA PHE A 276 9.11 3.98 -3.71
C PHE A 276 9.83 5.00 -2.82
N LEU A 277 11.11 4.83 -2.55
CA LEU A 277 11.97 5.72 -1.76
C LEU A 277 11.38 6.05 -0.38
N THR A 278 10.85 5.05 0.29
CA THR A 278 10.42 5.14 1.67
C THR A 278 11.23 4.18 2.54
N ASP A 279 11.28 4.45 3.83
CA ASP A 279 11.96 3.59 4.78
C ASP A 279 11.16 2.32 5.14
N THR A 280 9.91 2.26 4.75
CA THR A 280 9.01 1.14 5.08
C THR A 280 8.97 0.08 3.98
N GLU A 281 9.27 0.44 2.75
CA GLU A 281 9.36 -0.52 1.64
C GLU A 281 10.46 -1.57 1.89
#